data_4dec580132be04dafe60ae965f7dbeef
#
_entry.id   4dec580132be04dafe60ae965f7dbeef
#
_cell.length_a   1.000
_cell.length_b   1.000
_cell.length_c   1.000
_cell.angle_alpha   90.00
_cell.angle_beta   90.00
_cell.angle_gamma   90.00
#
_symmetry.space_group_name_H-M   'P 1'
#
loop_
_entity.id
_entity.type
_entity.pdbx_description
1 polymer ?
#
loop_
_entity_poly.entity_id
_entity_poly.type
_entity_poly.pdbx_seq_one_letter_code
_entity_poly.pdbx_strand_id
1 'polypeptide(L)'
;MKIMFYALRPFDEQQYCEPYKARYGIDYTGTPDVPRPDNLHLAEGCDAVSTNPCEIRPEYLQTWAEMGVKYLPCRSIGYDHIPLDTAKKLGLRISHSHYPPDGVANYTIMLMLMCTRRMNEIMLRANVQDYSLPGKMGRDISGCTVGVIGTGKIGQTVICHLSGFGCKILAYDLYPNDAVRQYADYVTLDELYAKSDIITLHTNATAENHHLINAGALAKMKDGVLLVNTARGTLIDPDALIAGLESGKIGGAGLDVIEDETGIYYYNRMGQ
;
A
#
# COMPACT_ATOMS: atom_id res chain seq x y z
N MET A 1 -22.05 21.37 -10.25
CA MET A 1 -21.70 19.94 -10.22
C MET A 1 -21.97 19.44 -8.81
N LYS A 2 -22.71 18.35 -8.68
CA LYS A 2 -23.02 17.73 -7.38
C LYS A 2 -22.27 16.41 -7.26
N ILE A 3 -21.64 16.15 -6.10
CA ILE A 3 -20.80 14.98 -5.85
C ILE A 3 -21.34 14.23 -4.64
N MET A 4 -21.50 12.92 -4.77
CA MET A 4 -21.72 12.01 -3.64
C MET A 4 -20.39 11.44 -3.17
N PHE A 5 -20.06 11.61 -1.89
CA PHE A 5 -18.89 11.03 -1.25
C PHE A 5 -19.30 9.82 -0.41
N TYR A 6 -18.85 8.63 -0.80
CA TYR A 6 -18.90 7.44 0.05
C TYR A 6 -17.60 7.33 0.86
N ALA A 7 -17.67 6.69 2.03
CA ALA A 7 -16.55 6.58 2.95
C ALA A 7 -15.89 7.95 3.25
N LEU A 8 -16.69 9.01 3.34
CA LEU A 8 -16.20 10.33 3.72
C LEU A 8 -15.91 10.37 5.21
N ARG A 9 -14.66 10.64 5.55
CA ARG A 9 -14.23 10.71 6.94
C ARG A 9 -14.36 12.14 7.48
N PRO A 10 -15.22 12.37 8.48
CA PRO A 10 -15.43 13.71 9.01
C PRO A 10 -14.19 14.31 9.69
N PHE A 11 -13.35 13.48 10.29
CA PHE A 11 -12.22 13.92 11.12
C PHE A 11 -11.00 14.39 10.31
N ASP A 12 -10.81 13.93 9.07
CA ASP A 12 -9.62 14.27 8.28
C ASP A 12 -9.91 14.72 6.84
N GLU A 13 -11.07 14.41 6.25
CA GLU A 13 -11.39 14.73 4.86
C GLU A 13 -12.40 15.87 4.70
N GLN A 14 -13.47 15.86 5.48
CA GLN A 14 -14.61 16.80 5.28
C GLN A 14 -14.19 18.26 5.36
N GLN A 15 -13.26 18.60 6.25
CA GLN A 15 -12.75 19.97 6.41
C GLN A 15 -12.15 20.55 5.12
N TYR A 16 -11.65 19.70 4.22
CA TYR A 16 -11.10 20.14 2.94
C TYR A 16 -12.15 20.30 1.84
N CYS A 17 -13.35 19.75 2.01
CA CYS A 17 -14.41 19.88 1.02
C CYS A 17 -15.01 21.29 0.98
N GLU A 18 -15.18 21.95 2.13
CA GLU A 18 -15.82 23.27 2.22
C GLU A 18 -15.10 24.38 1.43
N PRO A 19 -13.77 24.56 1.52
CA PRO A 19 -13.06 25.55 0.70
C PRO A 19 -13.25 25.35 -0.80
N TYR A 20 -13.31 24.08 -1.25
CA TYR A 20 -13.51 23.75 -2.66
C TYR A 20 -14.95 23.98 -3.12
N LYS A 21 -15.93 23.73 -2.25
CA LYS A 21 -17.33 24.08 -2.48
C LYS A 21 -17.47 25.58 -2.84
N ALA A 22 -16.92 26.44 -1.99
CA ALA A 22 -16.95 27.88 -2.21
C ALA A 22 -16.19 28.31 -3.47
N ARG A 23 -14.98 27.74 -3.69
CA ARG A 23 -14.08 28.15 -4.78
C ARG A 23 -14.58 27.72 -6.17
N TYR A 24 -15.19 26.57 -6.29
CA TYR A 24 -15.52 25.96 -7.59
C TYR A 24 -17.02 25.81 -7.83
N GLY A 25 -17.88 26.26 -6.91
CA GLY A 25 -19.33 26.08 -7.02
C GLY A 25 -19.75 24.61 -7.03
N ILE A 26 -19.00 23.76 -6.34
CA ILE A 26 -19.28 22.32 -6.22
C ILE A 26 -20.22 22.15 -5.02
N ASP A 27 -21.34 21.45 -5.23
CA ASP A 27 -22.15 20.96 -4.12
C ASP A 27 -21.80 19.51 -3.83
N TYR A 28 -21.90 19.09 -2.56
CA TYR A 28 -21.63 17.71 -2.19
C TYR A 28 -22.53 17.21 -1.07
N THR A 29 -22.75 15.91 -1.10
CA THR A 29 -23.32 15.13 0.00
C THR A 29 -22.34 14.01 0.34
N GLY A 30 -22.38 13.48 1.56
CA GLY A 30 -21.45 12.42 1.95
C GLY A 30 -21.99 11.51 3.04
N THR A 31 -21.47 10.30 3.06
CA THR A 31 -21.73 9.32 4.12
C THR A 31 -20.39 8.69 4.56
N PRO A 32 -20.23 8.36 5.86
CA PRO A 32 -19.08 7.60 6.32
C PRO A 32 -19.09 6.13 5.83
N ASP A 33 -20.24 5.67 5.37
CA ASP A 33 -20.40 4.30 4.86
C ASP A 33 -19.76 4.10 3.49
N VAL A 34 -19.23 2.90 3.25
CA VAL A 34 -18.84 2.46 1.91
C VAL A 34 -20.09 2.19 1.05
N PRO A 35 -19.97 2.17 -0.29
CA PRO A 35 -21.08 1.81 -1.16
C PRO A 35 -21.60 0.40 -0.86
N ARG A 36 -22.91 0.28 -0.74
CA ARG A 36 -23.64 -0.98 -0.55
C ARG A 36 -24.95 -0.92 -1.33
N PRO A 37 -25.57 -2.06 -1.67
CA PRO A 37 -26.83 -2.06 -2.44
C PRO A 37 -27.93 -1.20 -1.85
N ASP A 38 -28.00 -1.08 -0.53
CA ASP A 38 -29.04 -0.32 0.20
C ASP A 38 -28.79 1.19 0.22
N ASN A 39 -27.58 1.65 -0.11
CA ASN A 39 -27.24 3.09 -0.07
C ASN A 39 -26.81 3.69 -1.42
N LEU A 40 -26.81 2.94 -2.53
CA LEU A 40 -26.45 3.47 -3.85
C LEU A 40 -27.33 4.64 -4.29
N HIS A 41 -28.60 4.67 -3.85
CA HIS A 41 -29.57 5.73 -4.14
C HIS A 41 -29.13 7.11 -3.65
N LEU A 42 -28.19 7.19 -2.70
CA LEU A 42 -27.64 8.46 -2.21
C LEU A 42 -26.93 9.27 -3.31
N ALA A 43 -26.54 8.60 -4.40
CA ALA A 43 -25.94 9.25 -5.58
C ALA A 43 -26.97 9.82 -6.56
N GLU A 44 -28.28 9.70 -6.29
CA GLU A 44 -29.33 10.22 -7.17
C GLU A 44 -29.20 11.73 -7.36
N GLY A 45 -29.25 12.15 -8.62
CA GLY A 45 -29.06 13.56 -9.01
C GLY A 45 -27.64 14.09 -8.83
N CYS A 46 -26.65 13.23 -8.63
CA CYS A 46 -25.23 13.62 -8.60
C CYS A 46 -24.56 13.42 -9.97
N ASP A 47 -23.63 14.32 -10.31
CA ASP A 47 -22.81 14.23 -11.51
C ASP A 47 -21.62 13.26 -11.31
N ALA A 48 -21.18 13.11 -10.06
CA ALA A 48 -20.01 12.33 -9.70
C ALA A 48 -20.25 11.55 -8.40
N VAL A 49 -19.57 10.39 -8.31
CA VAL A 49 -19.44 9.59 -7.08
C VAL A 49 -17.97 9.50 -6.72
N SER A 50 -17.60 9.89 -5.50
CA SER A 50 -16.22 9.79 -5.01
C SER A 50 -16.10 8.72 -3.92
N THR A 51 -15.09 7.86 -4.03
CA THR A 51 -14.85 6.76 -3.10
C THR A 51 -13.40 6.75 -2.59
N ASN A 52 -13.18 6.21 -1.40
CA ASN A 52 -11.90 5.69 -0.95
C ASN A 52 -11.77 4.22 -1.42
N PRO A 53 -10.60 3.57 -1.26
CA PRO A 53 -10.46 2.15 -1.53
C PRO A 53 -11.51 1.34 -0.74
N CYS A 54 -12.38 0.68 -1.47
CA CYS A 54 -13.44 -0.19 -0.97
C CYS A 54 -13.90 -1.09 -2.11
N GLU A 55 -14.65 -2.13 -1.81
CA GLU A 55 -15.21 -2.98 -2.85
C GLU A 55 -16.19 -2.17 -3.73
N ILE A 56 -15.89 -2.07 -5.03
CA ILE A 56 -16.78 -1.51 -6.05
C ILE A 56 -17.16 -2.64 -7.02
N ARG A 57 -18.42 -3.05 -6.99
CA ARG A 57 -18.92 -4.10 -7.88
C ARG A 57 -19.37 -3.51 -9.22
N PRO A 58 -19.31 -4.31 -10.30
CA PRO A 58 -19.83 -3.89 -11.62
C PRO A 58 -21.27 -3.36 -11.57
N GLU A 59 -22.13 -3.96 -10.75
CA GLU A 59 -23.53 -3.57 -10.59
C GLU A 59 -23.68 -2.17 -9.97
N TYR A 60 -22.76 -1.75 -9.10
CA TYR A 60 -22.76 -0.41 -8.53
C TYR A 60 -22.49 0.64 -9.60
N LEU A 61 -21.53 0.38 -10.48
CA LEU A 61 -21.23 1.27 -11.60
C LEU A 61 -22.41 1.38 -12.57
N GLN A 62 -23.09 0.27 -12.84
CA GLN A 62 -24.30 0.24 -13.66
C GLN A 62 -25.39 1.12 -13.06
N THR A 63 -25.70 0.93 -11.78
CA THR A 63 -26.72 1.71 -11.04
C THR A 63 -26.40 3.20 -11.07
N TRP A 64 -25.14 3.59 -10.80
CA TRP A 64 -24.75 5.00 -10.82
C TRP A 64 -24.82 5.59 -12.23
N ALA A 65 -24.43 4.85 -13.27
CA ALA A 65 -24.56 5.31 -14.65
C ALA A 65 -26.03 5.52 -15.05
N GLU A 66 -26.95 4.65 -14.63
CA GLU A 66 -28.40 4.80 -14.85
C GLU A 66 -28.96 6.03 -14.12
N MET A 67 -28.43 6.39 -12.95
CA MET A 67 -28.74 7.63 -12.22
C MET A 67 -28.15 8.90 -12.87
N GLY A 68 -27.34 8.78 -13.93
CA GLY A 68 -26.75 9.90 -14.64
C GLY A 68 -25.38 10.33 -14.14
N VAL A 69 -24.74 9.56 -13.25
CA VAL A 69 -23.35 9.79 -12.82
C VAL A 69 -22.41 9.63 -14.03
N LYS A 70 -21.45 10.54 -14.15
CA LYS A 70 -20.49 10.59 -15.27
C LYS A 70 -19.03 10.43 -14.82
N TYR A 71 -18.74 10.75 -13.57
CA TYR A 71 -17.38 10.82 -13.05
C TYR A 71 -17.26 9.99 -11.77
N LEU A 72 -16.14 9.26 -11.66
CA LEU A 72 -15.78 8.49 -10.47
C LEU A 72 -14.36 8.86 -10.01
N PRO A 73 -14.16 10.00 -9.32
CA PRO A 73 -12.89 10.34 -8.70
C PRO A 73 -12.60 9.46 -7.49
N CYS A 74 -11.52 8.70 -7.55
CA CYS A 74 -11.01 7.88 -6.45
C CYS A 74 -10.06 8.70 -5.57
N ARG A 75 -10.27 8.69 -4.24
CA ARG A 75 -9.45 9.42 -3.27
C ARG A 75 -8.23 8.61 -2.79
N SER A 76 -7.65 7.83 -3.71
CA SER A 76 -6.43 7.05 -3.48
C SER A 76 -5.54 7.09 -4.72
N ILE A 77 -4.26 6.73 -4.58
CA ILE A 77 -3.36 6.51 -5.72
C ILE A 77 -3.75 5.21 -6.45
N GLY A 78 -3.97 4.13 -5.68
CA GLY A 78 -4.43 2.86 -6.22
C GLY A 78 -5.90 2.91 -6.62
N TYR A 79 -6.24 2.26 -7.73
CA TYR A 79 -7.59 2.18 -8.29
C TYR A 79 -7.96 0.77 -8.76
N ASP A 80 -7.20 -0.21 -8.34
CA ASP A 80 -7.38 -1.64 -8.67
C ASP A 80 -8.71 -2.22 -8.14
N HIS A 81 -9.33 -1.56 -7.16
CA HIS A 81 -10.66 -1.90 -6.64
C HIS A 81 -11.83 -1.45 -7.57
N ILE A 82 -11.54 -0.74 -8.65
CA ILE A 82 -12.56 -0.24 -9.60
C ILE A 82 -12.60 -1.14 -10.83
N PRO A 83 -13.77 -1.69 -11.22
CA PRO A 83 -13.93 -2.49 -12.43
C PRO A 83 -13.81 -1.63 -13.70
N LEU A 84 -12.57 -1.35 -14.13
CA LEU A 84 -12.28 -0.41 -15.23
C LEU A 84 -12.95 -0.76 -16.56
N ASP A 85 -13.03 -2.06 -16.91
CA ASP A 85 -13.69 -2.52 -18.12
C ASP A 85 -15.19 -2.20 -18.13
N THR A 86 -15.82 -2.36 -16.97
CA THR A 86 -17.24 -2.00 -16.79
C THR A 86 -17.40 -0.48 -16.87
N ALA A 87 -16.56 0.27 -16.17
CA ALA A 87 -16.59 1.73 -16.21
C ALA A 87 -16.45 2.27 -17.63
N LYS A 88 -15.51 1.70 -18.42
CA LYS A 88 -15.30 2.05 -19.83
C LYS A 88 -16.53 1.77 -20.70
N LYS A 89 -17.16 0.60 -20.53
CA LYS A 89 -18.38 0.23 -21.27
C LYS A 89 -19.55 1.17 -20.97
N LEU A 90 -19.64 1.66 -19.74
CA LEU A 90 -20.68 2.59 -19.28
C LEU A 90 -20.36 4.07 -19.60
N GLY A 91 -19.18 4.37 -20.12
CA GLY A 91 -18.75 5.75 -20.40
C GLY A 91 -18.40 6.57 -19.15
N LEU A 92 -18.19 5.93 -18.01
CA LEU A 92 -17.77 6.58 -16.78
C LEU A 92 -16.31 7.03 -16.88
N ARG A 93 -16.04 8.26 -16.47
CA ARG A 93 -14.69 8.81 -16.42
C ARG A 93 -14.10 8.61 -15.03
N ILE A 94 -13.05 7.78 -14.98
CA ILE A 94 -12.33 7.48 -13.74
C ILE A 94 -11.15 8.44 -13.60
N SER A 95 -10.94 8.94 -12.40
CA SER A 95 -9.72 9.65 -12.02
C SER A 95 -9.26 9.17 -10.63
N HIS A 96 -7.98 9.34 -10.33
CA HIS A 96 -7.41 8.98 -9.05
C HIS A 96 -6.55 10.11 -8.50
N SER A 97 -6.28 10.06 -7.19
CA SER A 97 -5.48 11.08 -6.52
C SER A 97 -4.00 10.96 -6.87
N HIS A 98 -3.34 12.13 -6.92
CA HIS A 98 -1.89 12.24 -7.00
C HIS A 98 -1.40 13.02 -5.79
N TYR A 99 -0.46 12.44 -5.04
CA TYR A 99 0.21 13.11 -3.95
C TYR A 99 1.72 12.77 -3.99
N PRO A 100 2.57 13.58 -3.33
CA PRO A 100 4.00 13.29 -3.27
C PRO A 100 4.26 11.90 -2.68
N PRO A 101 5.21 11.14 -3.25
CA PRO A 101 5.50 9.77 -2.80
C PRO A 101 6.18 9.69 -1.44
N ASP A 102 6.62 10.84 -0.90
CA ASP A 102 7.42 10.94 0.32
C ASP A 102 6.75 10.32 1.54
N GLY A 103 5.44 10.49 1.69
CA GLY A 103 4.70 9.93 2.82
C GLY A 103 4.84 8.40 2.89
N VAL A 104 4.59 7.71 1.78
CA VAL A 104 4.73 6.24 1.70
C VAL A 104 6.19 5.83 1.79
N ALA A 105 7.10 6.57 1.15
CA ALA A 105 8.54 6.28 1.22
C ALA A 105 9.07 6.39 2.66
N ASN A 106 8.70 7.43 3.39
CA ASN A 106 9.09 7.63 4.79
C ASN A 106 8.51 6.51 5.68
N TYR A 107 7.25 6.14 5.46
CA TYR A 107 6.61 5.05 6.19
C TYR A 107 7.31 3.71 5.93
N THR A 108 7.68 3.43 4.67
CA THR A 108 8.47 2.25 4.30
C THR A 108 9.79 2.18 5.05
N ILE A 109 10.53 3.31 5.10
CA ILE A 109 11.82 3.37 5.81
C ILE A 109 11.62 3.22 7.32
N MET A 110 10.58 3.81 7.87
CA MET A 110 10.21 3.61 9.28
C MET A 110 10.01 2.11 9.57
N LEU A 111 9.23 1.39 8.76
CA LEU A 111 9.03 -0.05 8.92
C LEU A 111 10.33 -0.83 8.80
N MET A 112 11.21 -0.48 7.85
CA MET A 112 12.55 -1.08 7.75
C MET A 112 13.36 -0.89 9.03
N LEU A 113 13.39 0.34 9.56
CA LEU A 113 14.11 0.65 10.80
C LEU A 113 13.49 -0.07 12.01
N MET A 114 12.17 -0.16 12.09
CA MET A 114 11.48 -0.92 13.13
C MET A 114 11.87 -2.42 13.09
N CYS A 115 11.89 -3.02 11.90
CA CYS A 115 12.30 -4.42 11.73
C CYS A 115 13.78 -4.61 12.05
N THR A 116 14.68 -3.78 11.50
CA THR A 116 16.13 -3.90 11.73
C THR A 116 16.51 -3.71 13.20
N ARG A 117 15.80 -2.85 13.92
CA ARG A 117 16.05 -2.55 15.34
C ARG A 117 15.16 -3.35 16.30
N ARG A 118 14.32 -4.27 15.80
CA ARG A 118 13.40 -5.09 16.60
C ARG A 118 12.52 -4.25 17.53
N MET A 119 12.02 -3.13 17.01
CA MET A 119 11.32 -2.15 17.83
C MET A 119 10.03 -2.69 18.44
N ASN A 120 9.33 -3.60 17.75
CA ASN A 120 8.11 -4.21 18.29
C ASN A 120 8.39 -4.97 19.59
N GLU A 121 9.40 -5.83 19.58
CA GLU A 121 9.80 -6.60 20.78
C GLU A 121 10.30 -5.69 21.91
N ILE A 122 11.07 -4.64 21.55
CA ILE A 122 11.56 -3.67 22.53
C ILE A 122 10.41 -2.96 23.21
N MET A 123 9.43 -2.48 22.44
CA MET A 123 8.26 -1.77 22.96
C MET A 123 7.36 -2.66 23.81
N LEU A 124 7.10 -3.90 23.38
CA LEU A 124 6.31 -4.86 24.17
C LEU A 124 6.97 -5.18 25.50
N ARG A 125 8.29 -5.40 25.52
CA ARG A 125 9.05 -5.69 26.74
C ARG A 125 9.16 -4.45 27.65
N ALA A 126 9.29 -3.26 27.07
CA ALA A 126 9.29 -2.01 27.84
C ALA A 126 7.97 -1.81 28.63
N ASN A 127 6.83 -2.22 28.06
CA ASN A 127 5.53 -2.13 28.73
C ASN A 127 5.46 -3.00 30.03
N VAL A 128 6.28 -4.03 30.14
CA VAL A 128 6.43 -4.85 31.33
C VAL A 128 7.74 -4.60 32.09
N GLN A 129 8.39 -3.46 31.82
CA GLN A 129 9.63 -2.99 32.46
C GLN A 129 10.82 -3.97 32.28
N ASP A 130 10.84 -4.76 31.22
CA ASP A 130 12.01 -5.57 30.86
C ASP A 130 12.96 -4.77 29.97
N TYR A 131 13.99 -4.20 30.55
CA TYR A 131 15.05 -3.42 29.91
C TYR A 131 16.31 -4.25 29.60
N SER A 132 16.26 -5.58 29.75
CA SER A 132 17.39 -6.47 29.48
C SER A 132 17.74 -6.52 27.99
N LEU A 133 19.01 -6.80 27.64
CA LEU A 133 19.51 -6.83 26.26
C LEU A 133 19.23 -8.15 25.49
N PRO A 134 19.18 -9.34 26.12
CA PRO A 134 19.04 -10.59 25.39
C PRO A 134 17.81 -10.59 24.46
N GLY A 135 18.03 -10.99 23.19
CA GLY A 135 16.99 -11.04 22.16
C GLY A 135 16.61 -9.69 21.53
N LYS A 136 17.26 -8.59 21.94
CA LYS A 136 16.98 -7.23 21.42
C LYS A 136 18.06 -6.69 20.47
N MET A 137 19.05 -7.52 20.11
CA MET A 137 20.08 -7.09 19.15
C MET A 137 19.49 -6.92 17.77
N GLY A 138 19.63 -5.71 17.25
CA GLY A 138 19.25 -5.35 15.89
C GLY A 138 20.43 -5.36 14.93
N ARG A 139 20.19 -4.90 13.70
CA ARG A 139 21.20 -4.68 12.65
C ARG A 139 21.25 -3.20 12.30
N ASP A 140 22.40 -2.71 11.89
CA ASP A 140 22.52 -1.39 11.28
C ASP A 140 22.20 -1.49 9.79
N ILE A 141 21.34 -0.59 9.32
CA ILE A 141 20.89 -0.60 7.93
C ILE A 141 22.06 -0.36 6.95
N SER A 142 23.06 0.40 7.36
CA SER A 142 24.30 0.65 6.57
C SER A 142 25.08 -0.63 6.25
N GLY A 143 24.98 -1.65 7.11
CA GLY A 143 25.59 -2.97 6.87
C GLY A 143 24.71 -3.91 6.05
N CYS A 144 23.52 -3.49 5.64
CA CYS A 144 22.57 -4.32 4.90
C CYS A 144 22.61 -4.06 3.40
N THR A 145 22.23 -5.07 2.63
CA THR A 145 21.82 -4.93 1.23
C THR A 145 20.29 -4.84 1.18
N VAL A 146 19.76 -3.75 0.62
CA VAL A 146 18.33 -3.55 0.47
C VAL A 146 17.91 -3.82 -0.97
N GLY A 147 17.03 -4.77 -1.19
CA GLY A 147 16.41 -5.07 -2.48
C GLY A 147 15.09 -4.33 -2.63
N VAL A 148 14.96 -3.53 -3.68
CA VAL A 148 13.76 -2.74 -3.99
C VAL A 148 13.11 -3.31 -5.24
N ILE A 149 11.90 -3.84 -5.10
CA ILE A 149 11.10 -4.38 -6.21
C ILE A 149 10.06 -3.35 -6.62
N GLY A 150 10.21 -2.83 -7.84
CA GLY A 150 9.43 -1.71 -8.35
C GLY A 150 10.16 -0.37 -8.16
N THR A 151 10.46 0.31 -9.27
CA THR A 151 11.19 1.58 -9.29
C THR A 151 10.37 2.73 -9.87
N GLY A 152 9.03 2.64 -9.71
CA GLY A 152 8.11 3.72 -9.96
C GLY A 152 8.33 4.90 -8.99
N LYS A 153 7.42 5.86 -8.96
CA LYS A 153 7.58 7.09 -8.14
C LYS A 153 7.91 6.79 -6.67
N ILE A 154 7.20 5.85 -6.03
CA ILE A 154 7.43 5.51 -4.62
C ILE A 154 8.76 4.78 -4.45
N GLY A 155 9.03 3.72 -5.23
CA GLY A 155 10.28 2.96 -5.13
C GLY A 155 11.52 3.81 -5.43
N GLN A 156 11.45 4.71 -6.42
CA GLN A 156 12.51 5.69 -6.68
C GLN A 156 12.76 6.60 -5.47
N THR A 157 11.70 7.08 -4.82
CA THR A 157 11.83 7.94 -3.64
C THR A 157 12.41 7.18 -2.45
N VAL A 158 11.98 5.93 -2.22
CA VAL A 158 12.57 5.05 -1.21
C VAL A 158 14.07 4.86 -1.46
N ILE A 159 14.48 4.57 -2.70
CA ILE A 159 15.89 4.41 -3.09
C ILE A 159 16.68 5.69 -2.82
N CYS A 160 16.14 6.84 -3.22
CA CYS A 160 16.77 8.14 -2.99
C CYS A 160 16.97 8.40 -1.49
N HIS A 161 15.96 8.16 -0.66
CA HIS A 161 16.07 8.35 0.79
C HIS A 161 17.04 7.33 1.42
N LEU A 162 17.03 6.06 0.98
CA LEU A 162 17.94 5.02 1.46
C LEU A 162 19.41 5.32 1.14
N SER A 163 19.71 6.05 0.08
CA SER A 163 21.09 6.41 -0.28
C SER A 163 21.81 7.16 0.84
N GLY A 164 21.06 7.93 1.66
CA GLY A 164 21.58 8.64 2.83
C GLY A 164 21.94 7.73 4.02
N PHE A 165 21.49 6.46 4.03
CA PHE A 165 21.83 5.51 5.10
C PHE A 165 23.12 4.73 4.84
N GLY A 166 23.71 4.85 3.65
CA GLY A 166 24.97 4.17 3.31
C GLY A 166 24.83 2.66 3.07
N CYS A 167 23.63 2.12 2.94
CA CYS A 167 23.39 0.73 2.60
C CYS A 167 23.61 0.46 1.10
N LYS A 168 23.91 -0.80 0.76
CA LYS A 168 23.91 -1.24 -0.64
C LYS A 168 22.45 -1.40 -1.11
N ILE A 169 22.12 -0.84 -2.29
CA ILE A 169 20.76 -0.93 -2.84
C ILE A 169 20.79 -1.70 -4.14
N LEU A 170 19.94 -2.73 -4.22
CA LEU A 170 19.66 -3.49 -5.43
C LEU A 170 18.24 -3.15 -5.89
N ALA A 171 18.04 -3.01 -7.18
CA ALA A 171 16.74 -2.68 -7.77
C ALA A 171 16.31 -3.72 -8.80
N TYR A 172 15.02 -4.00 -8.86
CA TYR A 172 14.39 -4.77 -9.91
C TYR A 172 13.12 -4.08 -10.38
N ASP A 173 12.97 -3.96 -11.68
CA ASP A 173 11.75 -3.50 -12.34
C ASP A 173 11.68 -4.09 -13.74
N LEU A 174 10.47 -4.31 -14.26
CA LEU A 174 10.26 -4.68 -15.67
C LEU A 174 10.65 -3.53 -16.61
N TYR A 175 10.54 -2.29 -16.12
CA TYR A 175 10.86 -1.05 -16.86
C TYR A 175 11.87 -0.22 -16.05
N PRO A 176 13.18 -0.53 -16.15
CA PRO A 176 14.20 0.18 -15.39
C PRO A 176 14.17 1.69 -15.59
N ASN A 177 14.32 2.43 -14.50
CA ASN A 177 14.35 3.89 -14.48
C ASN A 177 15.80 4.37 -14.34
N ASP A 178 16.30 5.13 -15.32
CA ASP A 178 17.69 5.60 -15.32
C ASP A 178 18.02 6.54 -14.16
N ALA A 179 17.03 7.30 -13.64
CA ALA A 179 17.23 8.13 -12.46
C ALA A 179 17.59 7.33 -11.20
N VAL A 180 17.28 6.04 -11.16
CA VAL A 180 17.60 5.14 -10.05
C VAL A 180 19.05 4.65 -10.10
N ARG A 181 19.66 4.55 -11.30
CA ARG A 181 20.99 3.96 -11.52
C ARG A 181 22.13 4.67 -10.78
N GLN A 182 21.94 5.92 -10.41
CA GLN A 182 22.94 6.65 -9.61
C GLN A 182 22.96 6.21 -8.13
N TYR A 183 21.93 5.50 -7.67
CA TYR A 183 21.78 5.09 -6.27
C TYR A 183 21.70 3.58 -6.06
N ALA A 184 21.33 2.81 -7.10
CA ALA A 184 21.08 1.39 -6.99
C ALA A 184 21.57 0.62 -8.23
N ASP A 185 22.00 -0.62 -8.02
CA ASP A 185 22.35 -1.57 -9.08
C ASP A 185 21.09 -2.33 -9.51
N TYR A 186 20.71 -2.26 -10.79
CA TYR A 186 19.68 -3.15 -11.34
C TYR A 186 20.21 -4.55 -11.50
N VAL A 187 19.48 -5.51 -10.96
CA VAL A 187 19.80 -6.95 -11.01
C VAL A 187 18.58 -7.76 -11.42
N THR A 188 18.77 -9.04 -11.68
CA THR A 188 17.66 -9.98 -11.86
C THR A 188 16.90 -10.17 -10.53
N LEU A 189 15.63 -10.58 -10.61
CA LEU A 189 14.83 -10.83 -9.42
C LEU A 189 15.45 -11.92 -8.51
N ASP A 190 15.99 -12.97 -9.11
CA ASP A 190 16.68 -14.06 -8.40
C ASP A 190 17.95 -13.57 -7.69
N GLU A 191 18.73 -12.71 -8.33
CA GLU A 191 19.89 -12.08 -7.70
C GLU A 191 19.50 -11.15 -6.55
N LEU A 192 18.40 -10.39 -6.70
CA LEU A 192 17.86 -9.54 -5.65
C LEU A 192 17.48 -10.41 -4.44
N TYR A 193 16.75 -11.49 -4.64
CA TYR A 193 16.39 -12.41 -3.57
C TYR A 193 17.62 -12.96 -2.85
N ALA A 194 18.59 -13.48 -3.60
CA ALA A 194 19.76 -14.12 -3.02
C ALA A 194 20.70 -13.18 -2.26
N LYS A 195 20.74 -11.89 -2.65
CA LYS A 195 21.74 -10.94 -2.12
C LYS A 195 21.18 -10.00 -1.06
N SER A 196 19.85 -9.84 -0.96
CA SER A 196 19.25 -8.84 -0.07
C SER A 196 19.08 -9.35 1.36
N ASP A 197 19.34 -8.46 2.32
CA ASP A 197 19.04 -8.64 3.74
C ASP A 197 17.65 -8.09 4.07
N ILE A 198 17.21 -7.09 3.30
CA ILE A 198 15.88 -6.46 3.39
C ILE A 198 15.31 -6.40 1.99
N ILE A 199 14.05 -6.78 1.81
CA ILE A 199 13.34 -6.67 0.53
C ILE A 199 12.09 -5.83 0.74
N THR A 200 11.88 -4.84 -0.12
CA THR A 200 10.70 -3.96 -0.08
C THR A 200 9.97 -3.92 -1.42
N LEU A 201 8.64 -3.91 -1.36
CA LEU A 201 7.77 -4.02 -2.52
C LEU A 201 7.12 -2.67 -2.83
N HIS A 202 7.25 -2.23 -4.11
CA HIS A 202 6.70 -0.97 -4.62
C HIS A 202 6.12 -1.12 -6.03
N THR A 203 5.62 -2.29 -6.36
CA THR A 203 4.98 -2.58 -7.64
C THR A 203 3.46 -2.63 -7.50
N ASN A 204 2.75 -2.39 -8.59
CA ASN A 204 1.30 -2.60 -8.65
C ASN A 204 1.00 -4.10 -8.57
N ALA A 205 -0.19 -4.46 -8.05
CA ALA A 205 -0.68 -5.83 -8.15
C ALA A 205 -1.24 -6.08 -9.55
N THR A 206 -0.85 -7.20 -10.14
CA THR A 206 -1.35 -7.71 -11.42
C THR A 206 -1.54 -9.22 -11.30
N ALA A 207 -2.19 -9.84 -12.27
CA ALA A 207 -2.34 -11.30 -12.27
C ALA A 207 -0.99 -12.02 -12.35
N GLU A 208 -0.01 -11.42 -13.04
CA GLU A 208 1.32 -12.02 -13.26
C GLU A 208 2.21 -11.97 -12.00
N ASN A 209 2.01 -11.02 -11.12
CA ASN A 209 2.80 -10.88 -9.89
C ASN A 209 2.02 -11.21 -8.61
N HIS A 210 0.84 -11.80 -8.75
CA HIS A 210 0.11 -12.35 -7.61
C HIS A 210 0.99 -13.36 -6.88
N HIS A 211 1.12 -13.22 -5.56
CA HIS A 211 2.01 -14.02 -4.73
C HIS A 211 3.46 -14.04 -5.26
N LEU A 212 3.96 -12.85 -5.66
CA LEU A 212 5.36 -12.70 -6.08
C LEU A 212 6.33 -13.22 -5.02
N ILE A 213 6.02 -12.98 -3.75
CA ILE A 213 6.72 -13.53 -2.59
C ILE A 213 5.93 -14.76 -2.11
N ASN A 214 6.33 -15.93 -2.59
CA ASN A 214 5.80 -17.24 -2.23
C ASN A 214 6.91 -18.13 -1.65
N ALA A 215 6.58 -19.37 -1.31
CA ALA A 215 7.54 -20.32 -0.76
C ALA A 215 8.79 -20.53 -1.67
N GLY A 216 8.59 -20.55 -3.00
CA GLY A 216 9.68 -20.68 -3.96
C GLY A 216 10.60 -19.45 -4.00
N ALA A 217 10.05 -18.26 -3.88
CA ALA A 217 10.81 -17.02 -3.75
C ALA A 217 11.57 -16.97 -2.42
N LEU A 218 10.91 -17.34 -1.31
CA LEU A 218 11.54 -17.41 0.01
C LEU A 218 12.71 -18.38 0.05
N ALA A 219 12.61 -19.52 -0.62
CA ALA A 219 13.71 -20.50 -0.69
C ALA A 219 15.00 -19.91 -1.30
N LYS A 220 14.89 -18.91 -2.18
CA LYS A 220 16.03 -18.21 -2.81
C LYS A 220 16.60 -17.08 -1.95
N MET A 221 15.90 -16.64 -0.91
CA MET A 221 16.30 -15.52 -0.06
C MET A 221 17.28 -15.97 1.03
N LYS A 222 17.95 -14.99 1.65
CA LYS A 222 18.79 -15.25 2.82
C LYS A 222 17.92 -15.67 4.02
N ASP A 223 18.49 -16.49 4.91
CA ASP A 223 17.87 -16.77 6.20
C ASP A 223 17.82 -15.50 7.05
N GLY A 224 16.69 -15.25 7.69
CA GLY A 224 16.46 -14.06 8.48
C GLY A 224 16.27 -12.77 7.64
N VAL A 225 15.88 -12.90 6.36
CA VAL A 225 15.52 -11.75 5.51
C VAL A 225 14.39 -10.94 6.15
N LEU A 226 14.44 -9.62 5.99
CA LEU A 226 13.34 -8.73 6.41
C LEU A 226 12.49 -8.38 5.17
N LEU A 227 11.17 -8.50 5.31
CA LEU A 227 10.23 -8.13 4.25
C LEU A 227 9.46 -6.87 4.63
N VAL A 228 9.36 -5.94 3.70
CA VAL A 228 8.54 -4.72 3.87
C VAL A 228 7.57 -4.58 2.70
N ASN A 229 6.29 -4.44 3.01
CA ASN A 229 5.25 -4.27 2.00
C ASN A 229 4.35 -3.09 2.33
N THR A 230 4.47 -2.03 1.55
CA THR A 230 3.61 -0.84 1.56
C THR A 230 2.91 -0.65 0.21
N ALA A 231 2.85 -1.72 -0.61
CA ALA A 231 2.27 -1.68 -1.95
C ALA A 231 0.88 -2.33 -1.98
N ARG A 232 0.81 -3.66 -2.08
CA ARG A 232 -0.44 -4.43 -2.11
C ARG A 232 -0.28 -5.75 -1.37
N GLY A 233 -1.30 -6.15 -0.61
CA GLY A 233 -1.30 -7.39 0.19
C GLY A 233 -1.09 -8.62 -0.67
N THR A 234 -1.77 -8.70 -1.81
CA THR A 234 -1.72 -9.82 -2.76
C THR A 234 -0.35 -10.11 -3.39
N LEU A 235 0.66 -9.28 -3.14
CA LEU A 235 2.05 -9.54 -3.57
C LEU A 235 2.76 -10.58 -2.72
N ILE A 236 2.28 -10.85 -1.52
CA ILE A 236 2.87 -11.83 -0.59
C ILE A 236 1.84 -12.91 -0.32
N ASP A 237 2.22 -14.16 -0.54
CA ASP A 237 1.45 -15.34 -0.13
C ASP A 237 1.37 -15.41 1.40
N PRO A 238 0.18 -15.32 2.02
CA PRO A 238 0.04 -15.32 3.47
C PRO A 238 0.56 -16.59 4.14
N ASP A 239 0.33 -17.76 3.53
CA ASP A 239 0.78 -19.04 4.09
C ASP A 239 2.31 -19.15 4.06
N ALA A 240 2.93 -18.70 2.96
CA ALA A 240 4.38 -18.65 2.85
C ALA A 240 4.99 -17.64 3.84
N LEU A 241 4.34 -16.49 4.06
CA LEU A 241 4.76 -15.50 5.04
C LEU A 241 4.75 -16.07 6.47
N ILE A 242 3.63 -16.72 6.86
CA ILE A 242 3.47 -17.33 8.20
C ILE A 242 4.53 -18.41 8.41
N ALA A 243 4.64 -19.38 7.49
CA ALA A 243 5.63 -20.44 7.58
C ALA A 243 7.08 -19.89 7.61
N GLY A 244 7.34 -18.83 6.85
CA GLY A 244 8.64 -18.15 6.83
C GLY A 244 9.00 -17.49 8.17
N LEU A 245 8.03 -16.86 8.83
CA LEU A 245 8.21 -16.25 10.16
C LEU A 245 8.40 -17.33 11.23
N GLU A 246 7.59 -18.38 11.22
CA GLU A 246 7.68 -19.48 12.20
C GLU A 246 8.98 -20.24 12.12
N SER A 247 9.49 -20.48 10.89
CA SER A 247 10.79 -21.15 10.68
C SER A 247 12.01 -20.27 10.91
N GLY A 248 11.83 -18.94 11.03
CA GLY A 248 12.92 -17.96 11.08
C GLY A 248 13.57 -17.67 9.72
N LYS A 249 13.04 -18.21 8.64
CA LYS A 249 13.45 -17.85 7.27
C LYS A 249 13.24 -16.36 7.02
N ILE A 250 12.11 -15.81 7.51
CA ILE A 250 11.84 -14.39 7.59
C ILE A 250 12.15 -13.93 9.01
N GLY A 251 13.11 -13.02 9.14
CA GLY A 251 13.55 -12.48 10.43
C GLY A 251 12.63 -11.40 10.98
N GLY A 252 11.73 -10.87 10.16
CA GLY A 252 10.73 -9.86 10.52
C GLY A 252 10.00 -9.35 9.28
N ALA A 253 8.76 -8.90 9.49
CA ALA A 253 7.94 -8.32 8.43
C ALA A 253 7.37 -6.97 8.87
N GLY A 254 7.48 -5.95 8.00
CA GLY A 254 6.86 -4.64 8.14
C GLY A 254 5.77 -4.49 7.08
N LEU A 255 4.51 -4.63 7.49
CA LEU A 255 3.39 -4.71 6.56
C LEU A 255 2.42 -3.55 6.83
N ASP A 256 2.15 -2.76 5.80
CA ASP A 256 1.09 -1.74 5.78
C ASP A 256 -0.19 -2.30 5.14
N VAL A 257 -0.05 -3.38 4.38
CA VAL A 257 -1.10 -4.05 3.63
C VAL A 257 -0.98 -5.57 3.78
N ILE A 258 -2.12 -6.26 3.82
CA ILE A 258 -2.20 -7.73 3.81
C ILE A 258 -3.25 -8.19 2.79
N GLU A 259 -3.13 -9.40 2.30
CA GLU A 259 -4.19 -9.99 1.48
C GLU A 259 -5.47 -10.14 2.31
N ASP A 260 -6.63 -9.97 1.68
CA ASP A 260 -7.95 -10.05 2.32
C ASP A 260 -8.18 -9.06 3.48
N GLU A 261 -7.49 -7.91 3.47
CA GLU A 261 -7.66 -6.86 4.49
C GLU A 261 -9.06 -6.19 4.49
N THR A 262 -9.90 -6.52 3.52
CA THR A 262 -11.27 -6.00 3.41
C THR A 262 -12.07 -6.36 4.67
N GLY A 263 -12.61 -5.34 5.34
CA GLY A 263 -13.35 -5.51 6.60
C GLY A 263 -12.47 -5.62 7.85
N ILE A 264 -11.14 -5.56 7.70
CA ILE A 264 -10.18 -5.45 8.82
C ILE A 264 -9.68 -4.00 8.91
N TYR A 265 -9.19 -3.49 7.82
CA TYR A 265 -8.65 -2.14 7.71
C TYR A 265 -9.76 -1.09 7.94
N TYR A 266 -9.46 0.00 8.64
CA TYR A 266 -10.38 1.05 9.09
C TYR A 266 -11.39 0.65 10.19
N TYR A 267 -11.37 -0.58 10.69
CA TYR A 267 -12.28 -1.01 11.75
C TYR A 267 -11.55 -1.23 13.07
N ASN A 268 -12.19 -0.83 14.17
CA ASN A 268 -11.71 -1.18 15.50
C ASN A 268 -12.03 -2.66 15.78
N ARG A 269 -10.98 -3.47 15.92
CA ARG A 269 -11.07 -4.91 16.19
C ARG A 269 -10.62 -5.29 17.61
N MET A 270 -10.46 -4.30 18.49
CA MET A 270 -10.12 -4.57 19.91
C MET A 270 -11.23 -5.39 20.56
N GLY A 271 -10.87 -6.54 21.13
CA GLY A 271 -11.81 -7.44 21.82
C GLY A 271 -12.48 -8.51 20.95
N GLN A 272 -12.01 -8.68 19.71
CA GLN A 272 -12.44 -9.79 18.84
C GLN A 272 -11.43 -10.94 18.86
#